data_d6d3d6489ce122129263a341f8e39f27
#
_entry.id   d6d3d6489ce122129263a341f8e39f27
#
_cell.length_a   1.000
_cell.length_b   1.000
_cell.length_c   1.000
_cell.angle_alpha   90.00
_cell.angle_beta   90.00
_cell.angle_gamma   90.00
#
_symmetry.space_group_name_H-M   'P 1'
#
loop_
_entity.id
_entity.type
_entity.pdbx_description
1 polymer ?
#
loop_
_entity_poly.entity_id
_entity_poly.type
_entity_poly.pdbx_seq_one_letter_code
_entity_poly.pdbx_strand_id
1 'polypeptide(L)'
;MFGLEAIELARIQFAFTISFHILFPAITIGLASYLAVLEGLWLKTRDDVYRDLYHFWSKIFAVNFGMGVVSGLVMAYQFGTNWSRFSDFAGAVTGPLLTYEVLTAFFLEAGFLGVMLFGWNRVGRNLHFFSTVMVAIGTLISTFWILSSNSWMQTPQGFEIIDGRVIPTDWFAVVFNPSFPYRLTHMAIAAFVATAFFVGSSAAWHLLRGRDTPAVRKMLSMAMWMALLVAPVQAVVGDFHGLNTLKHQPAKIAAIEGHWENIGDEPTPLILFGIPDMKEERTKYKVEIPYLGSLILTHSLDKQVPALKEFKPEDRPNSLIVFWSFRVMVALGMLMIFTGLWSLWLRKRGTLYSSRPFLYLALWMGPSGLVAILAGWFTTEIGRQPWVVYGLMRTADASSGHSVAQMSITLVLFVVVYFVLFGAGLGYMMRLVRKGPKAYVEHVPHGGPGQQRTPARPLSAAVESEDDGDNPDRLGKGN
;
A
#
# COMPACT_ATOMS: atom_id res chain seq x y z
N MET A 1 -20.43 24.51 0.76
CA MET A 1 -20.72 23.30 1.55
C MET A 1 -19.89 23.39 2.82
N PHE A 2 -20.51 23.34 4.00
CA PHE A 2 -19.83 23.42 5.31
C PHE A 2 -18.88 24.62 5.56
N GLY A 3 -19.01 25.72 4.84
CA GLY A 3 -18.13 26.90 4.96
C GLY A 3 -16.70 26.67 4.40
N LEU A 4 -16.45 25.55 3.67
CA LEU A 4 -15.17 25.22 3.10
C LEU A 4 -14.94 25.94 1.76
N GLU A 5 -13.68 26.30 1.49
CA GLU A 5 -13.25 26.84 0.22
C GLU A 5 -13.08 25.74 -0.85
N ALA A 6 -13.05 26.12 -2.13
CA ALA A 6 -12.90 25.17 -3.23
C ALA A 6 -11.60 24.35 -3.14
N ILE A 7 -10.51 24.97 -2.71
CA ILE A 7 -9.23 24.27 -2.52
C ILE A 7 -9.29 23.25 -1.40
N GLU A 8 -10.00 23.51 -0.32
CA GLU A 8 -10.16 22.53 0.76
C GLU A 8 -10.95 21.30 0.30
N LEU A 9 -12.01 21.52 -0.50
CA LEU A 9 -12.77 20.44 -1.12
C LEU A 9 -11.92 19.63 -2.11
N ALA A 10 -11.07 20.29 -2.90
CA ALA A 10 -10.12 19.61 -3.80
C ALA A 10 -9.11 18.76 -3.03
N ARG A 11 -8.59 19.26 -1.89
CA ARG A 11 -7.69 18.51 -1.00
C ARG A 11 -8.38 17.29 -0.38
N ILE A 12 -9.62 17.46 0.10
CA ILE A 12 -10.41 16.35 0.65
C ILE A 12 -10.67 15.30 -0.42
N GLN A 13 -11.04 15.70 -1.63
CA GLN A 13 -11.27 14.78 -2.75
C GLN A 13 -10.00 14.02 -3.12
N PHE A 14 -8.86 14.69 -3.22
CA PHE A 14 -7.59 14.03 -3.51
C PHE A 14 -7.18 13.08 -2.37
N ALA A 15 -7.27 13.52 -1.11
CA ALA A 15 -6.95 12.69 0.05
C ALA A 15 -7.82 11.41 0.10
N PHE A 16 -9.12 11.54 -0.21
CA PHE A 16 -10.02 10.42 -0.33
C PHE A 16 -9.59 9.44 -1.44
N THR A 17 -9.35 9.96 -2.64
CA THR A 17 -8.99 9.14 -3.80
C THR A 17 -7.66 8.42 -3.61
N ILE A 18 -6.62 9.11 -3.14
CA ILE A 18 -5.30 8.51 -2.90
C ILE A 18 -5.33 7.48 -1.77
N SER A 19 -6.12 7.73 -0.71
CA SER A 19 -6.26 6.79 0.40
C SER A 19 -6.90 5.48 -0.05
N PHE A 20 -7.90 5.54 -0.94
CA PHE A 20 -8.44 4.34 -1.57
C PHE A 20 -7.44 3.68 -2.51
N HIS A 21 -6.81 4.48 -3.38
CA HIS A 21 -5.92 3.93 -4.41
C HIS A 21 -4.73 3.17 -3.81
N ILE A 22 -4.04 3.73 -2.82
CA ILE A 22 -2.80 3.14 -2.28
C ILE A 22 -2.99 1.75 -1.64
N LEU A 23 -4.21 1.44 -1.18
CA LEU A 23 -4.51 0.15 -0.55
C LEU A 23 -4.43 -1.02 -1.55
N PHE A 24 -4.89 -0.80 -2.80
CA PHE A 24 -4.90 -1.86 -3.81
C PHE A 24 -3.51 -2.19 -4.34
N PRO A 25 -2.68 -1.24 -4.79
CA PRO A 25 -1.30 -1.51 -5.17
C PRO A 25 -0.49 -2.16 -4.06
N ALA A 26 -0.67 -1.75 -2.80
CA ALA A 26 0.04 -2.36 -1.68
C ALA A 26 -0.22 -3.88 -1.57
N ILE A 27 -1.48 -4.31 -1.71
CA ILE A 27 -1.82 -5.74 -1.75
C ILE A 27 -1.41 -6.38 -3.07
N THR A 28 -1.55 -5.67 -4.21
CA THR A 28 -1.18 -6.20 -5.54
C THR A 28 0.31 -6.55 -5.61
N ILE A 29 1.21 -5.67 -5.18
CA ILE A 29 2.67 -5.87 -5.15
C ILE A 29 3.01 -7.15 -4.38
N GLY A 30 2.50 -7.25 -3.15
CA GLY A 30 2.80 -8.40 -2.31
C GLY A 30 2.16 -9.70 -2.82
N LEU A 31 0.90 -9.67 -3.31
CA LEU A 31 0.23 -10.86 -3.86
C LEU A 31 0.87 -11.33 -5.17
N ALA A 32 1.26 -10.45 -6.09
CA ALA A 32 1.95 -10.84 -7.32
C ALA A 32 3.23 -11.62 -7.01
N SER A 33 4.04 -11.10 -6.10
CA SER A 33 5.26 -11.75 -5.64
C SER A 33 4.97 -13.07 -4.90
N TYR A 34 3.93 -13.10 -4.07
CA TYR A 34 3.49 -14.31 -3.38
C TYR A 34 3.04 -15.41 -4.34
N LEU A 35 2.29 -15.04 -5.40
CA LEU A 35 1.88 -15.96 -6.46
C LEU A 35 3.09 -16.53 -7.23
N ALA A 36 4.07 -15.70 -7.55
CA ALA A 36 5.31 -16.18 -8.17
C ALA A 36 6.06 -17.17 -7.26
N VAL A 37 6.12 -16.91 -5.96
CA VAL A 37 6.71 -17.84 -4.98
C VAL A 37 5.91 -19.14 -4.89
N LEU A 38 4.58 -19.09 -4.84
CA LEU A 38 3.73 -20.30 -4.80
C LEU A 38 3.90 -21.16 -6.04
N GLU A 39 3.88 -20.56 -7.22
CA GLU A 39 4.06 -21.29 -8.48
C GLU A 39 5.48 -21.86 -8.60
N GLY A 40 6.52 -21.10 -8.24
CA GLY A 40 7.90 -21.56 -8.19
C GLY A 40 8.11 -22.74 -7.24
N LEU A 41 7.49 -22.70 -6.04
CA LEU A 41 7.53 -23.79 -5.08
C LEU A 41 6.79 -25.03 -5.62
N TRP A 42 5.63 -24.85 -6.25
CA TRP A 42 4.94 -25.96 -6.91
C TRP A 42 5.78 -26.59 -8.02
N LEU A 43 6.42 -25.79 -8.87
CA LEU A 43 7.30 -26.29 -9.93
C LEU A 43 8.47 -27.08 -9.36
N LYS A 44 9.03 -26.66 -8.22
CA LYS A 44 10.18 -27.31 -7.58
C LYS A 44 9.79 -28.57 -6.80
N THR A 45 8.73 -28.51 -6.00
CA THR A 45 8.37 -29.55 -5.03
C THR A 45 7.32 -30.51 -5.54
N ARG A 46 6.50 -30.11 -6.52
CA ARG A 46 5.32 -30.82 -7.02
C ARG A 46 4.27 -31.08 -5.93
N ASP A 47 4.30 -30.31 -4.82
CA ASP A 47 3.27 -30.32 -3.78
C ASP A 47 2.06 -29.52 -4.26
N ASP A 48 0.95 -30.20 -4.48
CA ASP A 48 -0.30 -29.63 -5.00
C ASP A 48 -0.89 -28.54 -4.09
N VAL A 49 -0.52 -28.53 -2.82
CA VAL A 49 -0.92 -27.46 -1.89
C VAL A 49 -0.53 -26.07 -2.39
N TYR A 50 0.65 -25.93 -3.00
CA TYR A 50 1.08 -24.65 -3.57
C TYR A 50 0.28 -24.26 -4.81
N ARG A 51 -0.08 -25.24 -5.66
CA ARG A 51 -0.96 -25.01 -6.81
C ARG A 51 -2.35 -24.55 -6.37
N ASP A 52 -2.93 -25.21 -5.39
CA ASP A 52 -4.25 -24.90 -4.85
C ASP A 52 -4.28 -23.47 -4.26
N LEU A 53 -3.22 -23.11 -3.52
CA LEU A 53 -3.03 -21.75 -3.01
C LEU A 53 -2.85 -20.73 -4.13
N TYR A 54 -2.11 -21.07 -5.18
CA TYR A 54 -1.94 -20.20 -6.34
C TYR A 54 -3.31 -19.86 -6.97
N HIS A 55 -4.12 -20.87 -7.28
CA HIS A 55 -5.46 -20.67 -7.86
C HIS A 55 -6.42 -19.94 -6.93
N PHE A 56 -6.29 -20.12 -5.63
CA PHE A 56 -7.08 -19.38 -4.67
C PHE A 56 -6.70 -17.89 -4.66
N TRP A 57 -5.42 -17.58 -4.52
CA TRP A 57 -4.95 -16.21 -4.42
C TRP A 57 -4.95 -15.46 -5.74
N SER A 58 -4.81 -16.14 -6.89
CA SER A 58 -4.88 -15.49 -8.22
C SER A 58 -6.24 -14.84 -8.49
N LYS A 59 -7.34 -15.44 -8.01
CA LYS A 59 -8.69 -14.84 -8.11
C LYS A 59 -8.81 -13.56 -7.28
N ILE A 60 -8.28 -13.57 -6.07
CA ILE A 60 -8.26 -12.40 -5.17
C ILE A 60 -7.37 -11.31 -5.76
N PHE A 61 -6.20 -11.70 -6.27
CA PHE A 61 -5.29 -10.80 -6.99
C PHE A 61 -5.96 -10.10 -8.17
N ALA A 62 -6.67 -10.85 -9.02
CA ALA A 62 -7.34 -10.28 -10.20
C ALA A 62 -8.37 -9.19 -9.85
N VAL A 63 -9.17 -9.42 -8.81
CA VAL A 63 -10.14 -8.42 -8.31
C VAL A 63 -9.41 -7.20 -7.75
N ASN A 64 -8.40 -7.42 -6.91
CA ASN A 64 -7.63 -6.34 -6.29
C ASN A 64 -6.88 -5.51 -7.32
N PHE A 65 -6.26 -6.17 -8.31
CA PHE A 65 -5.58 -5.51 -9.43
C PHE A 65 -6.53 -4.63 -10.24
N GLY A 66 -7.70 -5.15 -10.62
CA GLY A 66 -8.71 -4.39 -11.35
C GLY A 66 -9.17 -3.14 -10.59
N MET A 67 -9.39 -3.24 -9.26
CA MET A 67 -9.72 -2.11 -8.41
C MET A 67 -8.57 -1.09 -8.37
N GLY A 68 -7.32 -1.55 -8.32
CA GLY A 68 -6.12 -0.70 -8.36
C GLY A 68 -6.03 0.11 -9.66
N VAL A 69 -6.21 -0.55 -10.81
CA VAL A 69 -6.19 0.10 -12.13
C VAL A 69 -7.27 1.19 -12.23
N VAL A 70 -8.52 0.87 -11.86
CA VAL A 70 -9.63 1.83 -11.91
C VAL A 70 -9.35 3.05 -11.05
N SER A 71 -8.92 2.85 -9.80
CA SER A 71 -8.62 3.96 -8.89
C SER A 71 -7.41 4.79 -9.33
N GLY A 72 -6.41 4.15 -9.96
CA GLY A 72 -5.22 4.82 -10.49
C GLY A 72 -5.53 5.75 -11.67
N LEU A 73 -6.39 5.29 -12.60
CA LEU A 73 -6.86 6.12 -13.71
C LEU A 73 -7.59 7.39 -13.21
N VAL A 74 -8.47 7.22 -12.21
CA VAL A 74 -9.18 8.35 -11.59
C VAL A 74 -8.20 9.33 -10.95
N MET A 75 -7.18 8.83 -10.24
CA MET A 75 -6.17 9.68 -9.61
C MET A 75 -5.34 10.44 -10.64
N ALA A 76 -4.88 9.78 -11.71
CA ALA A 76 -4.14 10.42 -12.80
C ALA A 76 -4.96 11.54 -13.45
N TYR A 77 -6.26 11.33 -13.63
CA TYR A 77 -7.17 12.32 -14.18
C TYR A 77 -7.29 13.59 -13.31
N GLN A 78 -7.24 13.43 -11.97
CA GLN A 78 -7.31 14.56 -11.03
C GLN A 78 -6.12 15.55 -11.16
N PHE A 79 -4.95 15.09 -11.59
CA PHE A 79 -3.81 15.99 -11.80
C PHE A 79 -4.12 17.06 -12.87
N GLY A 80 -4.80 16.68 -13.96
CA GLY A 80 -5.19 17.64 -15.00
C GLY A 80 -6.43 18.46 -14.64
N THR A 81 -7.39 17.88 -13.92
CA THR A 81 -8.67 18.54 -13.62
C THR A 81 -8.60 19.43 -12.37
N ASN A 82 -8.17 18.91 -11.23
CA ASN A 82 -8.21 19.64 -9.96
C ASN A 82 -6.92 20.39 -9.64
N TRP A 83 -5.79 19.94 -10.23
CA TRP A 83 -4.44 20.44 -9.93
C TRP A 83 -3.69 20.88 -11.17
N SER A 84 -4.39 21.58 -12.11
CA SER A 84 -3.82 21.98 -13.39
C SER A 84 -2.63 22.92 -13.26
N ARG A 85 -2.61 23.82 -12.27
CA ARG A 85 -1.45 24.72 -12.06
C ARG A 85 -0.23 23.94 -11.59
N PHE A 86 -0.40 22.91 -10.74
CA PHE A 86 0.68 21.99 -10.41
C PHE A 86 1.18 21.27 -11.67
N SER A 87 0.25 20.76 -12.49
CA SER A 87 0.61 20.06 -13.73
C SER A 87 1.31 20.99 -14.74
N ASP A 88 0.95 22.26 -14.81
CA ASP A 88 1.66 23.25 -15.63
C ASP A 88 3.06 23.55 -15.08
N PHE A 89 3.19 23.71 -13.76
CA PHE A 89 4.47 24.01 -13.10
C PHE A 89 5.46 22.83 -13.14
N ALA A 90 5.05 21.62 -12.73
CA ALA A 90 5.92 20.46 -12.55
C ALA A 90 5.77 19.38 -13.62
N GLY A 91 4.88 19.57 -14.61
CA GLY A 91 4.51 18.54 -15.58
C GLY A 91 5.65 18.07 -16.48
N ALA A 92 6.65 18.91 -16.77
CA ALA A 92 7.82 18.50 -17.53
C ALA A 92 8.69 17.46 -16.81
N VAL A 93 8.58 17.34 -15.46
CA VAL A 93 9.23 16.31 -14.65
C VAL A 93 8.26 15.17 -14.36
N THR A 94 7.11 15.46 -13.77
CA THR A 94 6.17 14.42 -13.28
C THR A 94 5.47 13.68 -14.42
N GLY A 95 5.19 14.36 -15.53
CA GLY A 95 4.53 13.78 -16.72
C GLY A 95 5.31 12.61 -17.32
N PRO A 96 6.59 12.78 -17.71
CA PRO A 96 7.41 11.67 -18.21
C PRO A 96 7.52 10.50 -17.22
N LEU A 97 7.70 10.76 -15.91
CA LEU A 97 7.80 9.69 -14.90
C LEU A 97 6.52 8.85 -14.83
N LEU A 98 5.35 9.50 -14.83
CA LEU A 98 4.06 8.81 -14.86
C LEU A 98 3.82 8.10 -16.20
N THR A 99 4.29 8.67 -17.32
CA THR A 99 4.20 8.04 -18.63
C THR A 99 5.08 6.78 -18.71
N TYR A 100 6.29 6.82 -18.16
CA TYR A 100 7.16 5.63 -18.09
C TYR A 100 6.57 4.54 -17.21
N GLU A 101 5.85 4.88 -16.15
CA GLU A 101 5.09 3.91 -15.36
C GLU A 101 4.10 3.15 -16.27
N VAL A 102 3.28 3.86 -17.04
CA VAL A 102 2.31 3.22 -17.94
C VAL A 102 3.02 2.37 -19.00
N LEU A 103 4.06 2.90 -19.64
CA LEU A 103 4.74 2.23 -20.75
C LEU A 103 5.53 0.99 -20.32
N THR A 104 6.22 1.04 -19.19
CA THR A 104 7.16 -0.01 -18.78
C THR A 104 6.59 -0.99 -17.76
N ALA A 105 5.60 -0.57 -16.96
CA ALA A 105 4.98 -1.37 -15.92
C ALA A 105 3.59 -1.85 -16.34
N PHE A 106 2.64 -0.95 -16.55
CA PHE A 106 1.26 -1.33 -16.83
C PHE A 106 1.11 -2.16 -18.12
N PHE A 107 1.81 -1.82 -19.22
CA PHE A 107 1.78 -2.63 -20.43
C PHE A 107 2.45 -3.99 -20.24
N LEU A 108 3.51 -4.08 -19.43
CA LEU A 108 4.13 -5.36 -19.05
C LEU A 108 3.13 -6.22 -18.27
N GLU A 109 2.51 -5.65 -17.25
CA GLU A 109 1.49 -6.33 -16.46
C GLU A 109 0.32 -6.80 -17.32
N ALA A 110 -0.30 -5.90 -18.08
CA ALA A 110 -1.45 -6.20 -18.93
C ALA A 110 -1.14 -7.28 -19.96
N GLY A 111 0.08 -7.28 -20.56
CA GLY A 111 0.52 -8.26 -21.53
C GLY A 111 0.61 -9.68 -20.95
N PHE A 112 1.13 -9.83 -19.73
CA PHE A 112 1.30 -11.13 -19.11
C PHE A 112 0.15 -11.55 -18.20
N LEU A 113 -0.69 -10.62 -17.73
CA LEU A 113 -1.81 -10.90 -16.84
C LEU A 113 -2.80 -11.91 -17.42
N GLY A 114 -3.09 -11.81 -18.72
CA GLY A 114 -3.98 -12.75 -19.41
C GLY A 114 -3.46 -14.18 -19.37
N VAL A 115 -2.16 -14.36 -19.57
CA VAL A 115 -1.50 -15.68 -19.49
C VAL A 115 -1.48 -16.17 -18.05
N MET A 116 -1.13 -15.31 -17.09
CA MET A 116 -1.09 -15.62 -15.66
C MET A 116 -2.46 -16.08 -15.11
N LEU A 117 -3.55 -15.44 -15.53
CA LEU A 117 -4.88 -15.77 -15.01
C LEU A 117 -5.60 -16.89 -15.74
N PHE A 118 -5.38 -17.00 -17.06
CA PHE A 118 -6.17 -17.91 -17.92
C PHE A 118 -5.31 -18.91 -18.71
N GLY A 119 -3.98 -18.85 -18.58
CA GLY A 119 -3.04 -19.66 -19.36
C GLY A 119 -2.71 -21.03 -18.76
N TRP A 120 -3.11 -21.33 -17.51
CA TRP A 120 -2.67 -22.53 -16.77
C TRP A 120 -2.70 -23.83 -17.57
N ASN A 121 -3.81 -24.11 -18.25
CA ASN A 121 -3.99 -25.31 -19.08
C ASN A 121 -3.81 -25.03 -20.60
N ARG A 122 -3.35 -23.83 -20.97
CA ARG A 122 -3.25 -23.40 -22.39
C ARG A 122 -1.83 -23.20 -22.86
N VAL A 123 -0.91 -22.93 -21.94
CA VAL A 123 0.50 -22.71 -22.25
C VAL A 123 1.38 -23.66 -21.44
N GLY A 124 2.64 -23.82 -21.86
CA GLY A 124 3.61 -24.62 -21.09
C GLY A 124 3.90 -24.01 -19.71
N ARG A 125 4.18 -24.86 -18.73
CA ARG A 125 4.42 -24.46 -17.31
C ARG A 125 5.48 -23.37 -17.16
N ASN A 126 6.56 -23.43 -17.93
CA ASN A 126 7.63 -22.44 -17.87
C ASN A 126 7.18 -21.07 -18.37
N LEU A 127 6.39 -21.02 -19.45
CA LEU A 127 5.84 -19.77 -19.96
C LEU A 127 4.80 -19.18 -18.99
N HIS A 128 4.00 -20.03 -18.33
CA HIS A 128 3.05 -19.58 -17.32
C HIS A 128 3.79 -18.96 -16.14
N PHE A 129 4.77 -19.66 -15.59
CA PHE A 129 5.59 -19.15 -14.48
C PHE A 129 6.34 -17.86 -14.86
N PHE A 130 6.92 -17.81 -16.06
CA PHE A 130 7.55 -16.60 -16.57
C PHE A 130 6.55 -15.43 -16.58
N SER A 131 5.31 -15.66 -17.02
CA SER A 131 4.26 -14.62 -17.04
C SER A 131 3.90 -14.14 -15.63
N THR A 132 3.80 -15.06 -14.66
CA THR A 132 3.56 -14.69 -13.24
C THR A 132 4.71 -13.84 -12.68
N VAL A 133 5.96 -14.19 -13.00
CA VAL A 133 7.14 -13.40 -12.59
C VAL A 133 7.15 -12.03 -13.26
N MET A 134 6.80 -11.95 -14.56
CA MET A 134 6.73 -10.66 -15.27
C MET A 134 5.67 -9.73 -14.67
N VAL A 135 4.50 -10.25 -14.29
CA VAL A 135 3.49 -9.45 -13.56
C VAL A 135 4.06 -8.97 -12.22
N ALA A 136 4.74 -9.82 -11.45
CA ALA A 136 5.35 -9.40 -10.19
C ALA A 136 6.44 -8.33 -10.38
N ILE A 137 7.26 -8.44 -11.40
CA ILE A 137 8.27 -7.44 -11.76
C ILE A 137 7.58 -6.14 -12.20
N GLY A 138 6.51 -6.22 -13.00
CA GLY A 138 5.73 -5.06 -13.44
C GLY A 138 5.23 -4.24 -12.26
N THR A 139 4.66 -4.87 -11.22
CA THR A 139 4.20 -4.18 -10.01
C THR A 139 5.33 -3.43 -9.28
N LEU A 140 6.54 -3.98 -9.26
CA LEU A 140 7.72 -3.33 -8.67
C LEU A 140 8.25 -2.18 -9.55
N ILE A 141 8.20 -2.31 -10.87
CA ILE A 141 8.55 -1.23 -11.80
C ILE A 141 7.55 -0.08 -11.69
N SER A 142 6.24 -0.37 -11.56
CA SER A 142 5.23 0.64 -11.28
C SER A 142 5.54 1.39 -9.99
N THR A 143 5.84 0.65 -8.91
CA THR A 143 6.26 1.23 -7.63
C THR A 143 7.49 2.14 -7.77
N PHE A 144 8.47 1.74 -8.58
CA PHE A 144 9.67 2.52 -8.85
C PHE A 144 9.34 3.89 -9.46
N TRP A 145 8.56 3.93 -10.54
CA TRP A 145 8.25 5.18 -11.24
C TRP A 145 7.36 6.11 -10.41
N ILE A 146 6.33 5.57 -9.77
CA ILE A 146 5.43 6.36 -8.91
C ILE A 146 6.19 6.96 -7.74
N LEU A 147 7.07 6.19 -7.09
CA LEU A 147 7.86 6.72 -5.98
C LEU A 147 9.02 7.61 -6.42
N SER A 148 9.55 7.46 -7.64
CA SER A 148 10.47 8.44 -8.21
C SER A 148 9.79 9.80 -8.34
N SER A 149 8.60 9.86 -8.93
CA SER A 149 7.81 11.08 -9.04
C SER A 149 7.45 11.69 -7.67
N ASN A 150 6.93 10.87 -6.75
CA ASN A 150 6.54 11.33 -5.43
C ASN A 150 7.74 11.81 -4.58
N SER A 151 8.87 11.09 -4.62
CA SER A 151 10.06 11.46 -3.88
C SER A 151 10.72 12.73 -4.41
N TRP A 152 10.65 12.96 -5.74
CA TRP A 152 11.10 14.21 -6.33
C TRP A 152 10.33 15.42 -5.78
N MET A 153 9.03 15.30 -5.58
CA MET A 153 8.23 16.37 -4.93
C MET A 153 8.65 16.63 -3.48
N GLN A 154 9.28 15.66 -2.80
CA GLN A 154 9.80 15.81 -1.44
C GLN A 154 11.19 16.44 -1.39
N THR A 155 12.06 16.07 -2.33
CA THR A 155 13.45 16.54 -2.45
C THR A 155 13.78 16.83 -3.90
N PRO A 156 13.24 17.91 -4.48
CA PRO A 156 13.38 18.22 -5.89
C PRO A 156 14.84 18.53 -6.24
N GLN A 157 15.36 17.87 -7.28
CA GLN A 157 16.70 18.05 -7.84
C GLN A 157 16.72 17.84 -9.34
N GLY A 158 17.81 18.22 -10.03
CA GLY A 158 18.02 17.97 -11.46
C GLY A 158 17.13 18.80 -12.38
N PHE A 159 16.80 20.02 -11.99
CA PHE A 159 15.94 20.92 -12.74
C PHE A 159 16.42 22.39 -12.71
N GLU A 160 15.89 23.17 -13.61
CA GLU A 160 15.94 24.64 -13.61
C GLU A 160 14.52 25.20 -13.71
N ILE A 161 14.33 26.45 -13.25
CA ILE A 161 13.06 27.16 -13.42
C ILE A 161 13.20 28.13 -14.59
N ILE A 162 12.47 27.86 -15.68
CA ILE A 162 12.45 28.67 -16.88
C ILE A 162 11.00 29.11 -17.14
N ASP A 163 10.76 30.39 -17.26
CA ASP A 163 9.43 31.00 -17.47
C ASP A 163 8.38 30.51 -16.45
N GLY A 164 8.78 30.36 -15.19
CA GLY A 164 7.89 29.93 -14.10
C GLY A 164 7.53 28.43 -14.11
N ARG A 165 8.20 27.62 -14.91
CA ARG A 165 8.02 26.16 -15.01
C ARG A 165 9.30 25.43 -14.65
N VAL A 166 9.15 24.27 -14.07
CA VAL A 166 10.27 23.35 -13.79
C VAL A 166 10.64 22.61 -15.06
N ILE A 167 11.88 22.77 -15.51
CA ILE A 167 12.43 22.07 -16.66
C ILE A 167 13.53 21.12 -16.20
N PRO A 168 13.46 19.81 -16.50
CA PRO A 168 14.48 18.86 -16.08
C PRO A 168 15.78 19.08 -16.86
N THR A 169 16.90 19.16 -16.13
CA THR A 169 18.25 19.32 -16.70
C THR A 169 19.10 18.07 -16.49
N ASP A 170 18.82 17.29 -15.44
CA ASP A 170 19.50 16.05 -15.13
C ASP A 170 18.48 14.97 -14.69
N TRP A 171 18.13 14.08 -15.61
CA TRP A 171 17.17 13.00 -15.35
C TRP A 171 17.66 11.99 -14.33
N PHE A 172 18.96 11.78 -14.18
CA PHE A 172 19.48 10.89 -13.15
C PHE A 172 19.23 11.48 -11.76
N ALA A 173 19.50 12.76 -11.56
CA ALA A 173 19.22 13.46 -10.30
C ALA A 173 17.69 13.58 -10.03
N VAL A 174 16.87 13.73 -11.08
CA VAL A 174 15.40 13.70 -10.94
C VAL A 174 14.92 12.35 -10.43
N VAL A 175 15.32 11.25 -11.09
CA VAL A 175 14.84 9.90 -10.76
C VAL A 175 15.42 9.43 -9.43
N PHE A 176 16.72 9.57 -9.23
CA PHE A 176 17.45 9.12 -8.04
C PHE A 176 17.70 10.25 -7.05
N ASN A 177 16.68 11.09 -6.82
CA ASN A 177 16.74 12.16 -5.84
C ASN A 177 17.03 11.62 -4.42
N PRO A 178 17.49 12.47 -3.47
CA PRO A 178 17.95 12.02 -2.17
C PRO A 178 16.97 11.22 -1.32
N SER A 179 15.65 11.40 -1.52
CA SER A 179 14.62 10.68 -0.78
C SER A 179 14.21 9.36 -1.44
N PHE A 180 14.49 9.19 -2.73
CA PHE A 180 13.98 8.08 -3.53
C PHE A 180 14.34 6.69 -3.00
N PRO A 181 15.63 6.35 -2.73
CA PRO A 181 15.99 4.99 -2.32
C PRO A 181 15.33 4.59 -1.00
N TYR A 182 15.21 5.52 -0.05
CA TYR A 182 14.56 5.27 1.23
C TYR A 182 13.07 5.04 1.09
N ARG A 183 12.41 5.87 0.30
CA ARG A 183 10.96 5.81 0.08
C ARG A 183 10.56 4.57 -0.72
N LEU A 184 11.31 4.24 -1.78
CA LEU A 184 11.10 3.04 -2.57
C LEU A 184 11.22 1.78 -1.72
N THR A 185 12.32 1.65 -0.99
CA THR A 185 12.59 0.46 -0.17
C THR A 185 11.55 0.33 0.94
N HIS A 186 11.25 1.43 1.64
CA HIS A 186 10.27 1.45 2.74
C HIS A 186 8.88 1.04 2.26
N MET A 187 8.40 1.60 1.13
CA MET A 187 7.07 1.30 0.61
C MET A 187 6.96 -0.12 0.03
N ALA A 188 7.98 -0.58 -0.72
CA ALA A 188 8.00 -1.94 -1.27
C ALA A 188 7.95 -2.99 -0.15
N ILE A 189 8.77 -2.83 0.89
CA ILE A 189 8.76 -3.74 2.04
C ILE A 189 7.43 -3.66 2.80
N ALA A 190 6.87 -2.45 2.98
CA ALA A 190 5.56 -2.26 3.61
C ALA A 190 4.45 -3.03 2.88
N ALA A 191 4.46 -3.05 1.54
CA ALA A 191 3.51 -3.81 0.74
C ALA A 191 3.63 -5.33 0.97
N PHE A 192 4.85 -5.86 1.07
CA PHE A 192 5.07 -7.26 1.41
C PHE A 192 4.57 -7.61 2.82
N VAL A 193 4.87 -6.77 3.81
CA VAL A 193 4.41 -6.97 5.20
C VAL A 193 2.88 -6.88 5.27
N ALA A 194 2.26 -5.89 4.63
CA ALA A 194 0.81 -5.75 4.58
C ALA A 194 0.14 -6.99 3.98
N THR A 195 0.68 -7.50 2.87
CA THR A 195 0.18 -8.73 2.25
C THR A 195 0.38 -9.96 3.14
N ALA A 196 1.50 -10.07 3.84
CA ALA A 196 1.74 -11.16 4.78
C ALA A 196 0.65 -11.19 5.87
N PHE A 197 0.30 -10.05 6.45
CA PHE A 197 -0.76 -9.98 7.47
C PHE A 197 -2.15 -10.22 6.86
N PHE A 198 -2.41 -9.79 5.64
CA PHE A 198 -3.66 -10.08 4.93
C PHE A 198 -3.82 -11.60 4.68
N VAL A 199 -2.78 -12.28 4.18
CA VAL A 199 -2.75 -13.74 3.99
C VAL A 199 -2.85 -14.48 5.34
N GLY A 200 -2.09 -14.04 6.33
CA GLY A 200 -2.07 -14.62 7.66
C GLY A 200 -3.40 -14.54 8.39
N SER A 201 -4.09 -13.40 8.28
CA SER A 201 -5.41 -13.21 8.89
C SER A 201 -6.48 -14.08 8.22
N SER A 202 -6.41 -14.24 6.89
CA SER A 202 -7.26 -15.18 6.17
C SER A 202 -7.07 -16.62 6.68
N ALA A 203 -5.83 -17.06 6.85
CA ALA A 203 -5.52 -18.37 7.41
C ALA A 203 -6.01 -18.53 8.86
N ALA A 204 -5.76 -17.53 9.70
CA ALA A 204 -6.21 -17.52 11.09
C ALA A 204 -7.74 -17.62 11.22
N TRP A 205 -8.47 -16.89 10.34
CA TRP A 205 -9.93 -16.96 10.30
C TRP A 205 -10.44 -18.39 9.97
N HIS A 206 -9.80 -19.09 9.02
CA HIS A 206 -10.15 -20.47 8.69
C HIS A 206 -9.85 -21.43 9.84
N LEU A 207 -8.67 -21.32 10.47
CA LEU A 207 -8.29 -22.16 11.63
C LEU A 207 -9.24 -21.96 12.82
N LEU A 208 -9.61 -20.73 13.13
CA LEU A 208 -10.57 -20.43 14.21
C LEU A 208 -11.97 -21.02 13.94
N ARG A 209 -12.31 -21.28 12.68
CA ARG A 209 -13.54 -21.93 12.24
C ARG A 209 -13.43 -23.46 12.09
N GLY A 210 -12.33 -24.04 12.53
CA GLY A 210 -12.09 -25.47 12.46
C GLY A 210 -11.73 -26.00 11.07
N ARG A 211 -11.45 -25.11 10.11
CA ARG A 211 -11.02 -25.48 8.74
C ARG A 211 -9.50 -25.64 8.70
N ASP A 212 -9.02 -26.67 9.36
CA ASP A 212 -7.60 -26.97 9.49
C ASP A 212 -7.13 -27.88 8.35
N THR A 213 -6.75 -27.28 7.23
CA THR A 213 -6.24 -27.98 6.04
C THR A 213 -4.75 -27.69 5.82
N PRO A 214 -4.02 -28.56 5.08
CA PRO A 214 -2.61 -28.31 4.74
C PRO A 214 -2.40 -26.95 4.07
N ALA A 215 -3.31 -26.52 3.20
CA ALA A 215 -3.25 -25.23 2.52
C ALA A 215 -3.37 -24.05 3.52
N VAL A 216 -4.32 -24.11 4.44
CA VAL A 216 -4.49 -23.07 5.47
C VAL A 216 -3.28 -22.99 6.41
N ARG A 217 -2.75 -24.14 6.84
CA ARG A 217 -1.51 -24.18 7.65
C ARG A 217 -0.33 -23.58 6.88
N LYS A 218 -0.19 -23.89 5.59
CA LYS A 218 0.87 -23.35 4.74
C LYS A 218 0.76 -21.83 4.61
N MET A 219 -0.46 -21.29 4.39
CA MET A 219 -0.73 -19.85 4.34
C MET A 219 -0.26 -19.15 5.63
N LEU A 220 -0.71 -19.62 6.80
CA LEU A 220 -0.30 -19.03 8.08
C LEU A 220 1.21 -19.13 8.28
N SER A 221 1.79 -20.29 7.94
CA SER A 221 3.23 -20.52 8.09
C SER A 221 4.05 -19.55 7.24
N MET A 222 3.74 -19.38 5.95
CA MET A 222 4.46 -18.48 5.05
C MET A 222 4.30 -17.02 5.48
N ALA A 223 3.08 -16.61 5.83
CA ALA A 223 2.78 -15.26 6.29
C ALA A 223 3.58 -14.91 7.57
N MET A 224 3.65 -15.82 8.53
CA MET A 224 4.38 -15.56 9.79
C MET A 224 5.89 -15.60 9.61
N TRP A 225 6.44 -16.38 8.70
CA TRP A 225 7.84 -16.28 8.32
C TRP A 225 8.17 -14.93 7.67
N MET A 226 7.31 -14.45 6.78
CA MET A 226 7.45 -13.14 6.18
C MET A 226 7.41 -12.04 7.25
N ALA A 227 6.42 -12.07 8.16
CA ALA A 227 6.32 -11.13 9.26
C ALA A 227 7.57 -11.15 10.17
N LEU A 228 8.08 -12.33 10.52
CA LEU A 228 9.26 -12.48 11.38
C LEU A 228 10.53 -11.90 10.76
N LEU A 229 10.73 -12.11 9.45
CA LEU A 229 11.97 -11.72 8.77
C LEU A 229 11.91 -10.27 8.25
N VAL A 230 10.76 -9.86 7.71
CA VAL A 230 10.66 -8.61 6.96
C VAL A 230 10.20 -7.43 7.82
N ALA A 231 9.37 -7.65 8.85
CA ALA A 231 8.94 -6.55 9.71
C ALA A 231 10.09 -5.88 10.51
N PRO A 232 11.08 -6.61 11.05
CA PRO A 232 12.27 -5.98 11.64
C PRO A 232 13.10 -5.18 10.61
N VAL A 233 13.25 -5.70 9.39
CA VAL A 233 13.95 -4.98 8.30
C VAL A 233 13.20 -3.70 7.95
N GLN A 234 11.87 -3.73 7.94
CA GLN A 234 11.04 -2.54 7.73
C GLN A 234 11.31 -1.46 8.79
N ALA A 235 11.49 -1.83 10.06
CA ALA A 235 11.80 -0.89 11.13
C ALA A 235 13.18 -0.23 10.90
N VAL A 236 14.18 -1.01 10.52
CA VAL A 236 15.54 -0.48 10.22
C VAL A 236 15.51 0.46 9.01
N VAL A 237 14.81 0.07 7.94
CA VAL A 237 14.65 0.95 6.75
C VAL A 237 13.87 2.22 7.11
N GLY A 238 12.88 2.10 8.02
CA GLY A 238 12.14 3.24 8.54
C GLY A 238 13.02 4.23 9.30
N ASP A 239 13.96 3.75 10.10
CA ASP A 239 14.95 4.58 10.80
C ASP A 239 15.81 5.38 9.83
N PHE A 240 16.43 4.73 8.84
CA PHE A 240 17.16 5.41 7.77
C PHE A 240 16.31 6.43 7.00
N HIS A 241 15.04 6.14 6.77
CA HIS A 241 14.12 7.09 6.13
C HIS A 241 13.87 8.30 7.05
N GLY A 242 13.76 8.10 8.36
CA GLY A 242 13.66 9.16 9.36
C GLY A 242 14.87 10.08 9.34
N LEU A 243 16.11 9.53 9.34
CA LEU A 243 17.35 10.29 9.26
C LEU A 243 17.45 11.09 7.95
N ASN A 244 17.07 10.51 6.82
CA ASN A 244 16.98 11.24 5.54
C ASN A 244 15.98 12.40 5.62
N THR A 245 14.84 12.18 6.27
CA THR A 245 13.83 13.22 6.45
C THR A 245 14.33 14.34 7.35
N LEU A 246 15.04 14.03 8.42
CA LEU A 246 15.70 15.03 9.29
C LEU A 246 16.62 15.94 8.49
N LYS A 247 17.43 15.36 7.61
CA LYS A 247 18.39 16.11 6.79
C LYS A 247 17.72 17.05 5.78
N HIS A 248 16.64 16.63 5.14
CA HIS A 248 16.04 17.34 4.00
C HIS A 248 14.75 18.09 4.33
N GLN A 249 14.03 17.69 5.36
CA GLN A 249 12.75 18.27 5.78
C GLN A 249 12.65 18.37 7.31
N PRO A 250 13.51 19.17 7.97
CA PRO A 250 13.59 19.22 9.43
C PRO A 250 12.27 19.67 10.10
N ALA A 251 11.50 20.57 9.49
CA ALA A 251 10.18 20.97 9.99
C ALA A 251 9.20 19.79 10.08
N LYS A 252 9.30 18.81 9.17
CA LYS A 252 8.50 17.59 9.20
C LYS A 252 8.87 16.73 10.42
N ILE A 253 10.16 16.60 10.74
CA ILE A 253 10.61 15.84 11.91
C ILE A 253 10.14 16.54 13.20
N ALA A 254 10.28 17.86 13.30
CA ALA A 254 9.75 18.61 14.44
C ALA A 254 8.25 18.39 14.64
N ALA A 255 7.47 18.32 13.55
CA ALA A 255 6.04 18.02 13.59
C ALA A 255 5.75 16.56 13.98
N ILE A 256 6.53 15.58 13.50
CA ILE A 256 6.46 14.16 13.88
C ILE A 256 6.69 14.01 15.38
N GLU A 257 7.71 14.67 15.91
CA GLU A 257 8.04 14.59 17.34
C GLU A 257 7.13 15.43 18.23
N GLY A 258 6.34 16.37 17.64
CA GLY A 258 5.56 17.30 18.41
C GLY A 258 6.41 18.22 19.26
N HIS A 259 7.64 18.49 18.82
CA HIS A 259 8.66 19.26 19.51
C HIS A 259 8.58 20.73 19.07
N TRP A 260 8.29 21.63 20.03
CA TRP A 260 8.01 23.02 19.72
C TRP A 260 9.18 23.97 19.95
N GLU A 261 9.99 23.73 20.98
CA GLU A 261 11.12 24.57 21.33
C GLU A 261 12.21 23.77 22.04
N ASN A 262 13.46 24.15 21.81
CA ASN A 262 14.61 23.63 22.53
C ASN A 262 14.84 24.44 23.81
N ILE A 263 15.11 23.78 24.92
CA ILE A 263 15.35 24.40 26.21
C ILE A 263 16.85 24.27 26.53
N GLY A 264 17.59 25.38 26.43
CA GLY A 264 19.04 25.37 26.63
C GLY A 264 19.76 24.36 25.75
N ASP A 265 20.73 23.63 26.30
CA ASP A 265 21.49 22.57 25.63
C ASP A 265 20.92 21.15 25.95
N GLU A 266 19.69 21.04 26.51
CA GLU A 266 19.14 19.75 26.88
C GLU A 266 18.82 18.90 25.68
N PRO A 267 19.15 17.58 25.69
CA PRO A 267 18.80 16.65 24.63
C PRO A 267 17.28 16.55 24.44
N THR A 268 16.86 16.36 23.21
CA THR A 268 15.42 16.26 22.87
C THR A 268 14.81 14.95 23.40
N PRO A 269 13.76 15.01 24.24
CA PRO A 269 13.06 13.82 24.69
C PRO A 269 12.20 13.23 23.57
N LEU A 270 11.91 11.93 23.64
CA LEU A 270 10.88 11.32 22.81
C LEU A 270 9.51 11.49 23.48
N ILE A 271 8.59 12.19 22.85
CA ILE A 271 7.21 12.30 23.32
C ILE A 271 6.45 11.06 22.84
N LEU A 272 6.18 10.08 23.70
CA LEU A 272 5.41 8.89 23.35
C LEU A 272 3.93 9.18 23.13
N PHE A 273 3.36 9.99 23.98
CA PHE A 273 1.97 10.42 23.99
C PHE A 273 1.91 11.92 24.21
N GLY A 274 0.98 12.59 23.54
CA GLY A 274 0.74 14.02 23.71
C GLY A 274 -0.28 14.52 22.70
N ILE A 275 -0.77 15.73 22.92
CA ILE A 275 -1.70 16.42 22.02
C ILE A 275 -1.04 17.71 21.55
N PRO A 276 -0.36 17.71 20.38
CA PRO A 276 0.16 18.94 19.81
C PRO A 276 -0.95 19.94 19.52
N ASP A 277 -0.82 21.16 20.03
CA ASP A 277 -1.75 22.25 19.83
C ASP A 277 -1.11 23.33 18.95
N MET A 278 -1.60 23.47 17.72
CA MET A 278 -1.08 24.42 16.73
C MET A 278 -1.36 25.87 17.09
N LYS A 279 -2.37 26.15 17.95
CA LYS A 279 -2.73 27.52 18.36
C LYS A 279 -1.91 27.98 19.57
N GLU A 280 -1.73 27.08 20.54
CA GLU A 280 -0.94 27.37 21.73
C GLU A 280 0.57 27.09 21.51
N GLU A 281 0.95 26.56 20.36
CA GLU A 281 2.33 26.22 19.98
C GLU A 281 3.06 25.39 21.04
N ARG A 282 2.37 24.36 21.56
CA ARG A 282 2.89 23.41 22.55
C ARG A 282 2.21 22.06 22.47
N THR A 283 2.85 21.03 23.00
CA THR A 283 2.25 19.69 23.15
C THR A 283 1.72 19.53 24.57
N LYS A 284 0.40 19.30 24.70
CA LYS A 284 -0.30 19.10 25.96
C LYS A 284 -0.26 17.63 26.39
N TYR A 285 -0.40 17.39 27.70
CA TYR A 285 -0.51 16.04 28.31
C TYR A 285 0.57 15.07 27.83
N LYS A 286 1.81 15.55 27.73
CA LYS A 286 2.90 14.78 27.18
C LYS A 286 3.46 13.75 28.17
N VAL A 287 3.71 12.55 27.67
CA VAL A 287 4.48 11.51 28.32
C VAL A 287 5.79 11.39 27.54
N GLU A 288 6.89 11.72 28.21
CA GLU A 288 8.22 11.86 27.60
C GLU A 288 9.19 10.82 28.14
N ILE A 289 10.06 10.34 27.25
CA ILE A 289 11.24 9.57 27.64
C ILE A 289 12.47 10.47 27.37
N PRO A 290 13.20 10.89 28.42
CA PRO A 290 14.36 11.74 28.27
C PRO A 290 15.41 11.11 27.35
N TYR A 291 16.16 11.93 26.61
CA TYR A 291 17.28 11.55 25.72
C TYR A 291 16.90 10.67 24.51
N LEU A 292 15.75 9.98 24.52
CA LEU A 292 15.45 8.97 23.51
C LEU A 292 15.15 9.59 22.13
N GLY A 293 14.59 10.80 22.05
CA GLY A 293 14.41 11.53 20.79
C GLY A 293 15.75 11.85 20.13
N SER A 294 16.69 12.38 20.89
CA SER A 294 18.07 12.63 20.43
C SER A 294 18.75 11.34 20.00
N LEU A 295 18.68 10.29 20.79
CA LEU A 295 19.31 9.00 20.49
C LEU A 295 18.80 8.40 19.17
N ILE A 296 17.50 8.39 18.93
CA ILE A 296 16.90 7.83 17.71
C ILE A 296 17.24 8.69 16.49
N LEU A 297 17.07 10.01 16.58
CA LEU A 297 17.16 10.88 15.40
C LEU A 297 18.56 11.40 15.10
N THR A 298 19.47 11.37 16.07
CA THR A 298 20.84 11.90 15.88
C THR A 298 21.92 10.85 16.17
N HIS A 299 21.55 9.68 16.66
CA HIS A 299 22.44 8.62 17.15
C HIS A 299 23.44 9.17 18.22
N SER A 300 23.02 10.20 18.95
CA SER A 300 23.79 10.84 20.02
C SER A 300 22.87 11.19 21.18
N LEU A 301 23.38 11.16 22.39
CA LEU A 301 22.63 11.55 23.58
C LEU A 301 22.66 13.07 23.85
N ASP A 302 23.52 13.81 23.14
CA ASP A 302 23.81 15.21 23.44
C ASP A 302 23.25 16.19 22.38
N LYS A 303 22.81 15.68 21.22
CA LYS A 303 22.34 16.53 20.12
C LYS A 303 20.87 16.83 20.24
N GLN A 304 20.49 18.04 19.87
CA GLN A 304 19.11 18.47 19.76
C GLN A 304 18.53 18.18 18.36
N VAL A 305 17.21 18.03 18.31
CA VAL A 305 16.42 17.93 17.08
C VAL A 305 15.81 19.30 16.81
N PRO A 306 15.68 19.74 15.54
CA PRO A 306 15.00 21.00 15.21
C PRO A 306 13.61 21.09 15.82
N ALA A 307 13.26 22.27 16.32
CA ALA A 307 11.96 22.57 16.94
C ALA A 307 11.04 23.33 15.99
N LEU A 308 9.71 23.16 16.12
CA LEU A 308 8.74 23.80 15.21
C LEU A 308 8.80 25.33 15.24
N LYS A 309 9.12 25.95 16.39
CA LYS A 309 9.24 27.40 16.51
C LYS A 309 10.45 28.00 15.75
N GLU A 310 11.40 27.19 15.32
CA GLU A 310 12.50 27.62 14.47
C GLU A 310 12.07 27.92 13.02
N PHE A 311 10.89 27.44 12.63
CA PHE A 311 10.30 27.66 11.31
C PHE A 311 9.21 28.71 11.38
N LYS A 312 8.98 29.42 10.26
CA LYS A 312 7.88 30.39 10.17
C LYS A 312 6.52 29.68 10.34
N PRO A 313 5.54 30.29 11.02
CA PRO A 313 4.22 29.70 11.27
C PRO A 313 3.55 29.18 9.98
N GLU A 314 3.66 29.91 8.87
CA GLU A 314 3.11 29.53 7.56
C GLU A 314 3.79 28.34 6.90
N ASP A 315 4.99 27.96 7.36
CA ASP A 315 5.77 26.82 6.82
C ASP A 315 5.70 25.57 7.70
N ARG A 316 4.96 25.63 8.82
CA ARG A 316 4.84 24.52 9.76
C ARG A 316 3.78 23.54 9.33
N PRO A 317 4.10 22.22 9.24
CA PRO A 317 3.09 21.17 9.03
C PRO A 317 2.13 21.10 10.24
N ASN A 318 0.94 20.51 10.01
CA ASN A 318 0.00 20.23 11.10
C ASN A 318 0.54 19.13 12.01
N SER A 319 1.15 19.53 13.12
CA SER A 319 1.81 18.59 14.03
C SER A 319 0.84 17.60 14.67
N LEU A 320 -0.43 17.98 14.95
CA LEU A 320 -1.40 17.07 15.56
C LEU A 320 -1.62 15.82 14.70
N ILE A 321 -1.84 16.00 13.40
CA ILE A 321 -2.11 14.88 12.48
C ILE A 321 -0.82 14.09 12.22
N VAL A 322 0.29 14.78 11.97
CA VAL A 322 1.58 14.14 11.64
C VAL A 322 2.11 13.34 12.84
N PHE A 323 2.02 13.88 14.04
CA PHE A 323 2.41 13.23 15.29
C PHE A 323 1.67 11.90 15.50
N TRP A 324 0.33 11.92 15.40
CA TRP A 324 -0.47 10.73 15.67
C TRP A 324 -0.39 9.70 14.54
N SER A 325 -0.36 10.13 13.27
CA SER A 325 -0.21 9.20 12.16
C SER A 325 1.13 8.46 12.22
N PHE A 326 2.22 9.13 12.56
CA PHE A 326 3.52 8.49 12.76
C PHE A 326 3.47 7.45 13.89
N ARG A 327 2.89 7.79 15.04
CA ARG A 327 2.81 6.88 16.19
C ARG A 327 1.94 5.66 15.91
N VAL A 328 0.83 5.82 15.20
CA VAL A 328 0.01 4.69 14.75
C VAL A 328 0.80 3.76 13.83
N MET A 329 1.54 4.32 12.86
CA MET A 329 2.38 3.54 11.95
C MET A 329 3.43 2.73 12.73
N VAL A 330 4.18 3.39 13.62
CA VAL A 330 5.26 2.74 14.40
C VAL A 330 4.70 1.71 15.38
N ALA A 331 3.61 2.03 16.09
CA ALA A 331 2.98 1.10 17.03
C ALA A 331 2.49 -0.18 16.33
N LEU A 332 1.88 -0.06 15.15
CA LEU A 332 1.49 -1.21 14.34
C LEU A 332 2.72 -1.99 13.84
N GLY A 333 3.78 -1.31 13.43
CA GLY A 333 5.04 -1.94 13.04
C GLY A 333 5.65 -2.77 14.17
N MET A 334 5.70 -2.22 15.38
CA MET A 334 6.17 -2.97 16.57
C MET A 334 5.28 -4.16 16.90
N LEU A 335 3.96 -4.01 16.76
CA LEU A 335 3.02 -5.11 16.96
C LEU A 335 3.18 -6.21 15.90
N MET A 336 3.53 -5.85 14.65
CA MET A 336 3.88 -6.80 13.58
C MET A 336 5.13 -7.60 13.93
N ILE A 337 6.18 -6.94 14.41
CA ILE A 337 7.42 -7.60 14.88
C ILE A 337 7.09 -8.55 16.03
N PHE A 338 6.34 -8.09 17.04
CA PHE A 338 5.89 -8.92 18.16
C PHE A 338 5.13 -10.16 17.68
N THR A 339 4.20 -9.99 16.72
CA THR A 339 3.42 -11.12 16.16
C THR A 339 4.34 -12.13 15.47
N GLY A 340 5.33 -11.65 14.71
CA GLY A 340 6.35 -12.51 14.10
C GLY A 340 7.14 -13.32 15.13
N LEU A 341 7.65 -12.66 16.16
CA LEU A 341 8.41 -13.29 17.25
C LEU A 341 7.55 -14.29 18.04
N TRP A 342 6.29 -13.95 18.36
CA TRP A 342 5.37 -14.84 19.03
C TRP A 342 5.08 -16.08 18.17
N SER A 343 4.95 -15.90 16.86
CA SER A 343 4.78 -17.04 15.93
C SER A 343 5.96 -18.00 15.98
N LEU A 344 7.20 -17.49 16.07
CA LEU A 344 8.41 -18.31 16.21
C LEU A 344 8.41 -19.12 17.50
N TRP A 345 8.03 -18.49 18.62
CA TRP A 345 7.94 -19.17 19.91
C TRP A 345 6.88 -20.30 19.89
N LEU A 346 5.71 -20.05 19.28
CA LEU A 346 4.66 -21.06 19.12
C LEU A 346 5.06 -22.19 18.16
N ARG A 347 5.87 -21.92 17.13
CA ARG A 347 6.45 -22.95 16.26
C ARG A 347 7.34 -23.91 17.07
N LYS A 348 8.24 -23.35 17.88
CA LYS A 348 9.11 -24.17 18.75
C LYS A 348 8.32 -25.04 19.72
N ARG A 349 7.13 -24.59 20.14
CA ARG A 349 6.21 -25.37 20.99
C ARG A 349 5.26 -26.29 20.22
N GLY A 350 5.25 -26.26 18.90
CA GLY A 350 4.34 -27.07 18.08
C GLY A 350 2.87 -26.62 18.12
N THR A 351 2.57 -25.42 18.66
CA THR A 351 1.21 -24.94 18.92
C THR A 351 0.76 -23.78 18.03
N LEU A 352 1.51 -23.45 16.98
CA LEU A 352 1.23 -22.31 16.10
C LEU A 352 -0.20 -22.32 15.53
N TYR A 353 -0.69 -23.49 15.13
CA TYR A 353 -1.98 -23.65 14.46
C TYR A 353 -3.17 -23.85 15.41
N SER A 354 -2.90 -24.09 16.69
CA SER A 354 -3.92 -24.37 17.70
C SER A 354 -4.07 -23.31 18.78
N SER A 355 -3.11 -22.38 18.90
CA SER A 355 -3.13 -21.30 19.88
C SER A 355 -4.20 -20.26 19.56
N ARG A 356 -5.38 -20.37 20.16
CA ARG A 356 -6.50 -19.43 19.92
C ARG A 356 -6.13 -17.95 20.16
N PRO A 357 -5.44 -17.57 21.26
CA PRO A 357 -5.08 -16.17 21.47
C PRO A 357 -4.23 -15.60 20.31
N PHE A 358 -3.26 -16.40 19.84
CA PHE A 358 -2.44 -16.02 18.69
C PHE A 358 -3.25 -15.92 17.40
N LEU A 359 -4.15 -16.86 17.13
CA LEU A 359 -5.01 -16.83 15.93
C LEU A 359 -5.95 -15.63 15.94
N TYR A 360 -6.48 -15.23 17.11
CA TYR A 360 -7.25 -13.97 17.21
C TYR A 360 -6.38 -12.76 16.94
N LEU A 361 -5.15 -12.69 17.49
CA LEU A 361 -4.24 -11.58 17.16
C LEU A 361 -3.95 -11.56 15.65
N ALA A 362 -3.56 -12.69 15.05
CA ALA A 362 -3.28 -12.79 13.62
C ALA A 362 -4.49 -12.38 12.75
N LEU A 363 -5.71 -12.70 13.18
CA LEU A 363 -6.94 -12.28 12.52
C LEU A 363 -7.11 -10.76 12.56
N TRP A 364 -6.97 -10.14 13.74
CA TRP A 364 -7.13 -8.69 13.90
C TRP A 364 -5.98 -7.89 13.27
N MET A 365 -4.82 -8.51 13.11
CA MET A 365 -3.71 -7.91 12.37
C MET A 365 -3.92 -7.85 10.86
N GLY A 366 -4.98 -8.44 10.31
CA GLY A 366 -5.26 -8.43 8.87
C GLY A 366 -5.21 -7.03 8.22
N PRO A 367 -5.93 -6.04 8.72
CA PRO A 367 -5.91 -4.69 8.18
C PRO A 367 -4.69 -3.85 8.63
N SER A 368 -3.89 -4.33 9.60
CA SER A 368 -2.86 -3.52 10.24
C SER A 368 -1.82 -2.94 9.27
N GLY A 369 -1.40 -3.74 8.27
CA GLY A 369 -0.44 -3.30 7.26
C GLY A 369 -0.99 -2.16 6.40
N LEU A 370 -2.27 -2.23 6.03
CA LEU A 370 -2.93 -1.18 5.25
C LEU A 370 -3.11 0.10 6.08
N VAL A 371 -3.49 -0.04 7.36
CA VAL A 371 -3.59 1.10 8.28
C VAL A 371 -2.22 1.76 8.49
N ALA A 372 -1.16 0.96 8.66
CA ALA A 372 0.20 1.47 8.81
C ALA A 372 0.68 2.22 7.55
N ILE A 373 0.38 1.69 6.35
CA ILE A 373 0.69 2.36 5.07
C ILE A 373 -0.05 3.70 4.97
N LEU A 374 -1.34 3.77 5.27
CA LEU A 374 -2.10 5.02 5.26
C LEU A 374 -1.55 6.02 6.29
N ALA A 375 -1.26 5.56 7.50
CA ALA A 375 -0.69 6.39 8.54
C ALA A 375 0.70 6.95 8.13
N GLY A 376 1.56 6.13 7.53
CA GLY A 376 2.84 6.56 6.97
C GLY A 376 2.67 7.56 5.81
N TRP A 377 1.67 7.35 4.96
CA TRP A 377 1.35 8.27 3.88
C TRP A 377 0.88 9.63 4.42
N PHE A 378 -0.01 9.66 5.42
CA PHE A 378 -0.43 10.89 6.07
C PHE A 378 0.74 11.61 6.75
N THR A 379 1.61 10.88 7.44
CA THR A 379 2.85 11.43 8.02
C THR A 379 3.69 12.12 6.93
N THR A 380 3.86 11.49 5.81
CA THR A 380 4.70 11.97 4.71
C THR A 380 4.09 13.19 4.02
N GLU A 381 2.82 13.14 3.63
CA GLU A 381 2.20 14.13 2.76
C GLU A 381 1.62 15.32 3.53
N ILE A 382 1.06 15.09 4.71
CA ILE A 382 0.66 16.19 5.60
C ILE A 382 1.90 16.85 6.22
N GLY A 383 2.94 16.05 6.50
CA GLY A 383 4.23 16.56 6.97
C GLY A 383 5.01 17.36 5.93
N ARG A 384 4.66 17.29 4.63
CA ARG A 384 5.22 18.16 3.59
C ARG A 384 4.49 19.51 3.50
N GLN A 385 3.25 19.60 3.97
CA GLN A 385 2.50 20.85 3.88
C GLN A 385 3.22 21.99 4.60
N PRO A 386 3.13 23.24 4.08
CA PRO A 386 2.19 23.69 3.05
C PRO A 386 2.63 23.46 1.58
N TRP A 387 3.67 22.71 1.32
CA TRP A 387 4.26 22.55 0.00
C TRP A 387 3.65 21.39 -0.79
N VAL A 388 3.34 21.59 -2.07
CA VAL A 388 3.06 20.50 -3.01
C VAL A 388 4.35 20.01 -3.67
N VAL A 389 5.29 20.90 -3.99
CA VAL A 389 6.68 20.58 -4.28
C VAL A 389 7.54 21.34 -3.27
N TYR A 390 8.27 20.61 -2.45
CA TYR A 390 8.95 21.15 -1.28
C TYR A 390 9.88 22.32 -1.63
N GLY A 391 9.65 23.47 -1.00
CA GLY A 391 10.41 24.68 -1.21
C GLY A 391 10.18 25.43 -2.53
N LEU A 392 9.37 24.88 -3.47
CA LEU A 392 9.17 25.45 -4.80
C LEU A 392 7.74 25.93 -5.04
N MET A 393 6.72 25.14 -4.68
CA MET A 393 5.34 25.47 -4.92
C MET A 393 4.47 25.13 -3.71
N ARG A 394 3.69 26.10 -3.25
CA ARG A 394 2.71 25.88 -2.18
C ARG A 394 1.46 25.19 -2.70
N THR A 395 0.82 24.38 -1.86
CA THR A 395 -0.44 23.70 -2.21
C THR A 395 -1.56 24.69 -2.53
N ALA A 396 -1.55 25.87 -1.90
CA ALA A 396 -2.52 26.93 -2.16
C ALA A 396 -2.47 27.43 -3.63
N ASP A 397 -1.31 27.41 -4.25
CA ASP A 397 -1.08 27.91 -5.61
C ASP A 397 -1.31 26.83 -6.68
N ALA A 398 -1.49 25.56 -6.28
CA ALA A 398 -1.49 24.41 -7.17
C ALA A 398 -2.85 24.10 -7.83
N SER A 399 -3.95 24.62 -7.28
CA SER A 399 -5.31 24.25 -7.67
C SER A 399 -5.76 24.90 -8.98
N SER A 400 -6.72 24.25 -9.65
CA SER A 400 -7.27 24.68 -10.94
C SER A 400 -8.25 25.86 -10.87
N GLY A 401 -8.61 26.35 -9.69
CA GLY A 401 -9.51 27.50 -9.53
C GLY A 401 -10.99 27.20 -9.79
N HIS A 402 -11.44 25.97 -9.57
CA HIS A 402 -12.86 25.60 -9.65
C HIS A 402 -13.72 26.32 -8.61
N SER A 403 -15.02 26.45 -8.90
CA SER A 403 -15.98 26.96 -7.90
C SER A 403 -16.29 25.96 -6.80
N VAL A 404 -16.69 26.45 -5.62
CA VAL A 404 -17.14 25.62 -4.50
C VAL A 404 -18.26 24.66 -4.91
N ALA A 405 -19.20 25.11 -5.75
CA ALA A 405 -20.30 24.29 -6.24
C ALA A 405 -19.81 23.10 -7.06
N GLN A 406 -18.93 23.33 -8.02
CA GLN A 406 -18.31 22.27 -8.85
C GLN A 406 -17.59 21.24 -7.98
N MET A 407 -16.72 21.71 -7.08
CA MET A 407 -15.97 20.83 -6.20
C MET A 407 -16.86 20.03 -5.23
N SER A 408 -17.95 20.65 -4.73
CA SER A 408 -18.90 19.95 -3.86
C SER A 408 -19.63 18.82 -4.59
N ILE A 409 -20.11 19.08 -5.82
CA ILE A 409 -20.82 18.08 -6.64
C ILE A 409 -19.87 16.92 -6.99
N THR A 410 -18.67 17.22 -7.47
CA THR A 410 -17.69 16.19 -7.83
C THR A 410 -17.27 15.36 -6.62
N LEU A 411 -17.02 15.98 -5.46
CA LEU A 411 -16.68 15.26 -4.23
C LEU A 411 -17.78 14.27 -3.83
N VAL A 412 -19.04 14.72 -3.79
CA VAL A 412 -20.17 13.83 -3.45
C VAL A 412 -20.28 12.68 -4.44
N LEU A 413 -20.16 12.96 -5.75
CA LEU A 413 -20.19 11.94 -6.79
C LEU A 413 -19.07 10.91 -6.62
N PHE A 414 -17.85 11.36 -6.35
CA PHE A 414 -16.71 10.48 -6.10
C PHE A 414 -16.97 9.58 -4.90
N VAL A 415 -17.39 10.14 -3.78
CA VAL A 415 -17.69 9.37 -2.57
C VAL A 415 -18.74 8.29 -2.85
N VAL A 416 -19.86 8.65 -3.49
CA VAL A 416 -20.93 7.70 -3.81
C VAL A 416 -20.46 6.59 -4.74
N VAL A 417 -19.80 6.96 -5.86
CA VAL A 417 -19.30 5.99 -6.86
C VAL A 417 -18.27 5.05 -6.23
N TYR A 418 -17.36 5.59 -5.44
CA TYR A 418 -16.33 4.78 -4.78
C TYR A 418 -16.93 3.81 -3.77
N PHE A 419 -17.87 4.24 -2.93
CA PHE A 419 -18.51 3.31 -1.98
C PHE A 419 -19.29 2.21 -2.68
N VAL A 420 -19.98 2.49 -3.79
CA VAL A 420 -20.71 1.47 -4.56
C VAL A 420 -19.73 0.52 -5.25
N LEU A 421 -18.80 1.07 -6.04
CA LEU A 421 -17.88 0.26 -6.87
C LEU A 421 -16.92 -0.58 -6.02
N PHE A 422 -16.19 0.10 -5.15
CA PHE A 422 -15.18 -0.57 -4.31
C PHE A 422 -15.80 -1.36 -3.17
N GLY A 423 -16.98 -0.94 -2.66
CA GLY A 423 -17.76 -1.71 -1.72
C GLY A 423 -18.20 -3.06 -2.30
N ALA A 424 -18.67 -3.08 -3.54
CA ALA A 424 -19.00 -4.32 -4.25
C ALA A 424 -17.75 -5.19 -4.49
N GLY A 425 -16.64 -4.60 -4.97
CA GLY A 425 -15.38 -5.30 -5.20
C GLY A 425 -14.80 -5.90 -3.91
N LEU A 426 -14.75 -5.11 -2.83
CA LEU A 426 -14.29 -5.58 -1.53
C LEU A 426 -15.21 -6.68 -0.97
N GLY A 427 -16.52 -6.51 -1.09
CA GLY A 427 -17.51 -7.53 -0.70
C GLY A 427 -17.29 -8.85 -1.43
N TYR A 428 -17.03 -8.80 -2.74
CA TYR A 428 -16.72 -9.98 -3.54
C TYR A 428 -15.38 -10.61 -3.13
N MET A 429 -14.34 -9.81 -2.95
CA MET A 429 -13.03 -10.27 -2.48
C MET A 429 -13.14 -10.96 -1.11
N MET A 430 -13.87 -10.37 -0.17
CA MET A 430 -14.11 -10.97 1.15
C MET A 430 -14.94 -12.26 1.06
N ARG A 431 -15.86 -12.39 0.10
CA ARG A 431 -16.58 -13.64 -0.16
C ARG A 431 -15.59 -14.72 -0.63
N LEU A 432 -14.68 -14.41 -1.54
CA LEU A 432 -13.62 -15.34 -1.97
C LEU A 432 -12.76 -15.78 -0.80
N VAL A 433 -12.26 -14.83 0.00
CA VAL A 433 -11.46 -15.12 1.21
C VAL A 433 -12.21 -16.07 2.15
N ARG A 434 -13.51 -15.84 2.39
CA ARG A 434 -14.35 -16.68 3.28
C ARG A 434 -14.60 -18.10 2.74
N LYS A 435 -14.61 -18.30 1.42
CA LYS A 435 -14.71 -19.63 0.81
C LYS A 435 -13.48 -20.48 1.12
N GLY A 436 -12.29 -19.87 1.11
CA GLY A 436 -11.01 -20.52 1.37
C GLY A 436 -10.45 -21.31 0.20
N PRO A 437 -9.20 -21.79 0.32
CA PRO A 437 -8.57 -22.61 -0.71
C PRO A 437 -9.26 -23.97 -0.81
N LYS A 438 -9.54 -24.39 -2.06
CA LYS A 438 -10.05 -25.72 -2.42
C LYS A 438 -9.02 -26.42 -3.30
N ALA A 439 -9.03 -27.74 -3.32
CA ALA A 439 -8.23 -28.52 -4.26
C ALA A 439 -8.56 -28.07 -5.71
N TYR A 440 -7.53 -27.84 -6.49
CA TYR A 440 -7.72 -27.49 -7.90
C TYR A 440 -8.16 -28.72 -8.67
N VAL A 441 -9.34 -28.65 -9.24
CA VAL A 441 -9.84 -29.67 -10.17
C VAL A 441 -9.52 -29.21 -11.58
N GLU A 442 -8.70 -29.99 -12.29
CA GLU A 442 -8.39 -29.73 -13.66
C GLU A 442 -9.67 -29.89 -14.51
N HIS A 443 -10.24 -28.80 -14.98
CA HIS A 443 -11.35 -28.86 -15.93
C HIS A 443 -10.77 -29.30 -17.28
N VAL A 444 -10.83 -30.58 -17.56
CA VAL A 444 -10.65 -31.09 -18.91
C VAL A 444 -11.84 -30.57 -19.74
N PRO A 445 -11.62 -29.75 -20.75
CA PRO A 445 -12.72 -29.35 -21.61
C PRO A 445 -13.34 -30.59 -22.23
N HIS A 446 -14.55 -30.95 -21.83
CA HIS A 446 -15.32 -31.97 -22.51
C HIS A 446 -15.73 -31.43 -23.89
N GLY A 447 -14.79 -31.41 -24.82
CA GLY A 447 -15.01 -31.10 -26.21
C GLY A 447 -14.96 -32.38 -27.01
N GLY A 448 -16.11 -33.03 -27.20
CA GLY A 448 -16.25 -34.00 -28.28
C GLY A 448 -15.98 -33.31 -29.61
N PRO A 449 -15.52 -34.06 -30.64
CA PRO A 449 -15.26 -33.49 -31.96
C PRO A 449 -16.58 -33.01 -32.55
N GLY A 450 -16.79 -31.69 -32.62
CA GLY A 450 -17.96 -31.09 -33.26
C GLY A 450 -18.61 -29.84 -32.60
N GLN A 451 -18.22 -29.45 -31.41
CA GLN A 451 -18.74 -28.20 -30.81
C GLN A 451 -17.85 -27.00 -31.17
N GLN A 452 -18.40 -26.09 -31.98
CA GLN A 452 -17.80 -24.80 -32.28
C GLN A 452 -17.62 -23.99 -30.99
N ARG A 453 -16.38 -23.64 -30.69
CA ARG A 453 -16.04 -22.77 -29.55
C ARG A 453 -16.52 -21.35 -29.83
N THR A 454 -17.56 -20.90 -29.16
CA THR A 454 -17.79 -19.45 -28.96
C THR A 454 -16.70 -18.92 -28.05
N PRO A 455 -16.05 -17.79 -28.35
CA PRO A 455 -15.10 -17.18 -27.43
C PRO A 455 -15.82 -16.77 -26.14
N ALA A 456 -15.52 -17.43 -25.02
CA ALA A 456 -16.06 -17.06 -23.73
C ALA A 456 -15.59 -15.64 -23.37
N ARG A 457 -16.52 -14.76 -23.01
CA ARG A 457 -16.20 -13.43 -22.47
C ARG A 457 -15.41 -13.61 -21.17
N PRO A 458 -14.32 -12.85 -20.94
CA PRO A 458 -13.45 -13.03 -19.77
C PRO A 458 -14.14 -12.95 -18.41
N LEU A 459 -15.27 -12.24 -18.32
CA LEU A 459 -16.08 -12.08 -17.10
C LEU A 459 -17.11 -13.20 -16.87
N SER A 460 -17.52 -13.93 -17.92
CA SER A 460 -18.46 -15.04 -17.77
C SER A 460 -17.78 -16.33 -17.30
N ALA A 461 -16.50 -16.53 -17.61
CA ALA A 461 -15.74 -17.69 -17.15
C ALA A 461 -15.59 -17.76 -15.61
N ALA A 462 -15.74 -16.63 -14.91
CA ALA A 462 -15.74 -16.58 -13.45
C ALA A 462 -17.10 -16.99 -12.83
N VAL A 463 -18.16 -16.95 -13.61
CA VAL A 463 -19.55 -17.23 -13.14
C VAL A 463 -19.97 -18.68 -13.43
N GLU A 464 -19.54 -19.25 -14.56
CA GLU A 464 -19.94 -20.60 -14.97
C GLU A 464 -19.34 -21.76 -14.15
N SER A 465 -18.35 -21.49 -13.29
CA SER A 465 -17.77 -22.52 -12.42
C SER A 465 -18.53 -22.72 -11.08
N GLU A 466 -19.64 -22.03 -10.87
CA GLU A 466 -20.37 -22.09 -9.59
C GLU A 466 -21.58 -23.02 -9.55
N ASP A 467 -22.07 -23.55 -10.68
CA ASP A 467 -23.45 -24.13 -10.71
C ASP A 467 -23.56 -25.62 -11.00
N ASP A 468 -22.50 -26.40 -11.06
CA ASP A 468 -22.64 -27.85 -11.23
C ASP A 468 -21.86 -28.65 -10.17
N GLY A 469 -22.49 -28.91 -9.06
CA GLY A 469 -21.99 -29.93 -8.13
C GLY A 469 -22.32 -29.78 -6.68
N ASP A 470 -23.57 -29.67 -6.30
CA ASP A 470 -24.09 -30.19 -5.01
C ASP A 470 -25.65 -30.12 -5.01
N ASN A 471 -26.27 -30.99 -5.78
CA ASN A 471 -27.66 -31.33 -5.53
C ASN A 471 -27.78 -32.86 -5.37
N PRO A 472 -27.79 -33.39 -4.12
CA PRO A 472 -27.92 -34.83 -3.83
C PRO A 472 -29.28 -35.39 -4.16
N ASP A 473 -30.29 -34.59 -4.56
CA ASP A 473 -31.68 -35.01 -4.62
C ASP A 473 -32.15 -35.48 -6.02
N ARG A 474 -31.25 -35.76 -6.96
CA ARG A 474 -31.65 -36.31 -8.29
C ARG A 474 -31.35 -37.78 -8.52
N LEU A 475 -31.09 -38.56 -7.49
CA LEU A 475 -31.08 -40.03 -7.58
C LEU A 475 -32.26 -40.62 -6.81
N GLY A 476 -33.42 -40.57 -7.39
CA GLY A 476 -34.56 -41.21 -6.78
C GLY A 476 -35.90 -40.88 -7.45
N LYS A 477 -36.09 -41.32 -8.68
CA LYS A 477 -37.40 -41.72 -9.24
C LYS A 477 -37.20 -42.12 -10.71
N GLY A 478 -37.24 -43.40 -10.95
CA GLY A 478 -37.31 -44.00 -12.27
C GLY A 478 -37.52 -45.49 -12.12
N ASN A 479 -38.74 -45.92 -12.27
CA ASN A 479 -39.16 -47.34 -12.40
C ASN A 479 -38.37 -48.07 -13.46
#